data_c38fbb2c1502cc5ddc1d76518941e5ae
#
_entry.id   c38fbb2c1502cc5ddc1d76518941e5ae
#
_cell.length_a   1.000
_cell.length_b   1.000
_cell.length_c   1.000
_cell.angle_alpha   90.00
_cell.angle_beta   90.00
_cell.angle_gamma   90.00
#
_symmetry.space_group_name_H-M   'P 1'
#
loop_
_entity.id
_entity.type
_entity.pdbx_description
1 polymer ?
#
loop_
_entity_poly.entity_id
_entity_poly.type
_entity_poly.pdbx_seq_one_letter_code
_entity_poly.pdbx_strand_id
1 'polypeptide(L)'
;MSTSSRRKLEEDFIEAKNNWDLEKLYIDLASAKGKALTPVEKKFLRGLLCGFSPAEIANKVYKTRSSSTVRVYLSNGLYKYIEEMLSKQASESIKVKNWSRVIQLLEKAGYKKAWLQIESATSTRKKSAEVLPKVKKVPAQDWGEATDASIFYGRTKELNQVKKWILQEQVRLVVLLGMGGIGKTTFSVKLAEQVKDNFDFIIWRSLRFVPSPQVIFTQLLEVLSIQTPIKEQNISLLISSLISCLRSSRILIVLDHCDSILYSESNCSTEEYSQLLSTNSDIVGNFHLEGIPQIQYLPGYEAFGEFIQRLGESQHQSCLLLTSREKPQEIAALEGKTLPVRCLKLTGLNQRQTSQILQSKGFDAVKEEESKQIMEQYDGNPLFIKLVATAIHELFAGKIDEFLQQETVVFGDIRSSLDEQFNRLSVLEKQIMYLLALNRDFDLQKLQNKLRLRVSQRLTLEAVELLQRRSLIDRKASSFSLTPVLKEYLIEKLIEKNLKFSQDEASSLLFTHTIFEKQLKNHLKVNRLNAEL
;
A
#
# COMPACT_ATOMS: atom_id res chain seq x y z
N MET A 1 -7.35 -40.11 19.15
CA MET A 1 -7.19 -38.82 18.44
C MET A 1 -6.12 -38.05 19.14
N SER A 2 -4.99 -37.84 18.45
CA SER A 2 -3.71 -37.39 19.04
C SER A 2 -3.70 -35.91 19.43
N THR A 3 -2.92 -35.57 20.43
CA THR A 3 -2.68 -34.24 20.98
C THR A 3 -2.23 -33.20 19.94
N SER A 4 -1.73 -33.60 18.79
CA SER A 4 -1.34 -32.78 17.65
C SER A 4 -2.54 -32.13 16.92
N SER A 5 -3.70 -32.82 16.81
CA SER A 5 -4.92 -32.28 16.20
C SER A 5 -5.62 -31.22 17.06
N ARG A 6 -5.46 -31.26 18.39
CA ARG A 6 -6.01 -30.24 19.29
C ARG A 6 -5.24 -28.91 19.22
N ARG A 7 -3.92 -28.94 19.08
CA ARG A 7 -3.11 -27.68 18.91
C ARG A 7 -3.37 -26.94 17.62
N LYS A 8 -3.63 -27.66 16.50
CA LYS A 8 -3.93 -27.03 15.21
C LYS A 8 -5.31 -26.36 15.12
N LEU A 9 -6.24 -26.69 16.04
CA LEU A 9 -7.59 -26.09 16.13
C LEU A 9 -7.63 -24.78 16.91
N GLU A 10 -6.59 -24.43 17.65
CA GLU A 10 -6.50 -23.20 18.45
C GLU A 10 -5.84 -22.01 17.73
N GLU A 11 -5.19 -22.23 16.59
CA GLU A 11 -4.39 -21.22 15.88
C GLU A 11 -5.21 -20.28 14.97
N ASP A 12 -6.48 -20.61 14.65
CA ASP A 12 -7.28 -19.74 13.80
C ASP A 12 -7.87 -18.55 14.58
N PHE A 13 -7.61 -17.33 14.09
CA PHE A 13 -8.10 -16.07 14.65
C PHE A 13 -7.54 -15.74 16.05
N ILE A 14 -6.21 -15.84 16.21
CA ILE A 14 -5.49 -15.55 17.46
C ILE A 14 -5.75 -14.12 17.96
N GLU A 15 -5.94 -13.15 17.07
CA GLU A 15 -6.23 -11.75 17.37
C GLU A 15 -7.48 -11.56 18.23
N ALA A 16 -8.49 -12.41 18.06
CA ALA A 16 -9.68 -12.39 18.92
C ALA A 16 -9.33 -12.67 20.39
N LYS A 17 -8.34 -13.54 20.66
CA LYS A 17 -7.90 -13.88 22.02
C LYS A 17 -7.19 -12.71 22.70
N ASN A 18 -6.50 -11.89 21.92
CA ASN A 18 -5.79 -10.73 22.43
C ASN A 18 -6.74 -9.58 22.80
N ASN A 19 -7.74 -9.32 21.95
CA ASN A 19 -8.61 -8.14 22.04
C ASN A 19 -9.92 -8.35 22.81
N TRP A 20 -10.33 -9.61 23.02
CA TRP A 20 -11.62 -9.94 23.61
C TRP A 20 -11.49 -10.85 24.84
N ASP A 21 -12.35 -10.67 25.82
CA ASP A 21 -12.52 -11.60 26.93
C ASP A 21 -13.32 -12.82 26.48
N LEU A 22 -12.63 -13.72 25.77
CA LEU A 22 -13.27 -14.90 25.19
C LEU A 22 -13.77 -15.88 26.24
N GLU A 23 -13.15 -15.93 27.42
CA GLU A 23 -13.55 -16.86 28.49
C GLU A 23 -14.92 -16.45 29.04
N LYS A 24 -15.07 -15.19 29.41
CA LYS A 24 -16.35 -14.62 29.86
C LYS A 24 -17.41 -14.76 28.78
N LEU A 25 -17.09 -14.38 27.54
CA LEU A 25 -18.02 -14.44 26.42
C LEU A 25 -18.49 -15.87 26.11
N TYR A 26 -17.62 -16.88 26.21
CA TYR A 26 -18.01 -18.26 25.99
C TYR A 26 -18.92 -18.80 27.09
N ILE A 27 -18.73 -18.39 28.34
CA ILE A 27 -19.57 -18.77 29.48
C ILE A 27 -20.99 -18.17 29.29
N ASP A 28 -21.06 -16.89 29.01
CA ASP A 28 -22.33 -16.17 28.86
C ASP A 28 -23.14 -16.67 27.65
N LEU A 29 -22.47 -16.91 26.52
CA LEU A 29 -23.11 -17.52 25.35
C LEU A 29 -23.53 -18.99 25.58
N ALA A 30 -22.77 -19.75 26.37
CA ALA A 30 -23.16 -21.11 26.73
C ALA A 30 -24.39 -21.10 27.63
N SER A 31 -24.53 -20.11 28.53
CA SER A 31 -25.71 -19.92 29.35
C SER A 31 -26.96 -19.57 28.50
N ALA A 32 -26.83 -18.68 27.51
CA ALA A 32 -27.92 -18.35 26.59
C ALA A 32 -28.32 -19.54 25.71
N LYS A 33 -27.36 -20.33 25.25
CA LYS A 33 -27.58 -21.52 24.41
C LYS A 33 -28.12 -22.72 25.21
N GLY A 34 -27.96 -22.75 26.54
CA GLY A 34 -28.25 -23.91 27.39
C GLY A 34 -27.23 -25.05 27.32
N LYS A 35 -26.14 -24.92 26.57
CA LYS A 35 -25.02 -25.87 26.45
C LYS A 35 -23.76 -25.20 25.95
N ALA A 36 -22.60 -25.84 26.19
CA ALA A 36 -21.31 -25.32 25.72
C ALA A 36 -21.26 -25.09 24.20
N LEU A 37 -20.52 -24.04 23.77
CA LEU A 37 -20.27 -23.76 22.36
C LEU A 37 -19.38 -24.86 21.76
N THR A 38 -19.74 -25.32 20.57
CA THR A 38 -18.93 -26.26 19.80
C THR A 38 -17.62 -25.62 19.32
N PRO A 39 -16.58 -26.41 18.99
CA PRO A 39 -15.33 -25.88 18.42
C PRO A 39 -15.56 -25.02 17.15
N VAL A 40 -16.54 -25.39 16.33
CA VAL A 40 -16.88 -24.67 15.09
C VAL A 40 -17.54 -23.33 15.41
N GLU A 41 -18.47 -23.26 16.37
CA GLU A 41 -19.10 -22.02 16.82
C GLU A 41 -18.08 -21.06 17.43
N LYS A 42 -17.15 -21.57 18.24
CA LYS A 42 -16.03 -20.77 18.79
C LYS A 42 -15.15 -20.21 17.68
N LYS A 43 -14.90 -20.99 16.62
CA LYS A 43 -14.09 -20.56 15.48
C LYS A 43 -14.80 -19.47 14.68
N PHE A 44 -16.09 -19.63 14.40
CA PHE A 44 -16.89 -18.63 13.70
C PHE A 44 -17.03 -17.34 14.51
N LEU A 45 -17.27 -17.45 15.81
CA LEU A 45 -17.33 -16.30 16.71
C LEU A 45 -16.01 -15.51 16.69
N ARG A 46 -14.86 -16.20 16.82
CA ARG A 46 -13.55 -15.55 16.74
C ARG A 46 -13.33 -14.86 15.39
N GLY A 47 -13.74 -15.48 14.29
CA GLY A 47 -13.69 -14.87 12.96
C GLY A 47 -14.50 -13.57 12.88
N LEU A 48 -15.74 -13.57 13.42
CA LEU A 48 -16.57 -12.35 13.51
C LEU A 48 -15.90 -11.27 14.37
N LEU A 49 -15.33 -11.64 15.52
CA LEU A 49 -14.66 -10.71 16.44
C LEU A 49 -13.37 -10.09 15.85
N CYS A 50 -12.75 -10.75 14.88
CA CYS A 50 -11.66 -10.21 14.08
C CYS A 50 -12.13 -9.36 12.87
N GLY A 51 -13.44 -9.16 12.70
CA GLY A 51 -14.01 -8.34 11.63
C GLY A 51 -14.21 -9.06 10.29
N PHE A 52 -14.02 -10.40 10.23
CA PHE A 52 -14.21 -11.14 8.98
C PHE A 52 -15.69 -11.35 8.65
N SER A 53 -16.04 -11.15 7.38
CA SER A 53 -17.35 -11.47 6.84
C SER A 53 -17.59 -13.00 6.80
N PRO A 54 -18.85 -13.46 6.72
CA PRO A 54 -19.15 -14.88 6.59
C PRO A 54 -18.48 -15.57 5.38
N ALA A 55 -18.22 -14.82 4.30
CA ALA A 55 -17.51 -15.31 3.13
C ALA A 55 -16.01 -15.52 3.40
N GLU A 56 -15.38 -14.58 4.08
CA GLU A 56 -13.97 -14.67 4.47
C GLU A 56 -13.76 -15.77 5.52
N ILE A 57 -14.69 -15.93 6.48
CA ILE A 57 -14.67 -17.03 7.44
C ILE A 57 -14.79 -18.37 6.72
N ALA A 58 -15.69 -18.50 5.72
CA ALA A 58 -15.84 -19.72 4.93
C ALA A 58 -14.55 -20.08 4.18
N ASN A 59 -13.90 -19.09 3.58
CA ASN A 59 -12.65 -19.29 2.86
C ASN A 59 -11.51 -19.73 3.80
N LYS A 60 -11.35 -19.07 4.96
CA LYS A 60 -10.32 -19.43 5.94
C LYS A 60 -10.54 -20.78 6.61
N VAL A 61 -11.80 -21.13 6.92
CA VAL A 61 -12.12 -22.35 7.68
C VAL A 61 -12.26 -23.58 6.78
N TYR A 62 -12.91 -23.44 5.63
CA TYR A 62 -13.25 -24.57 4.75
C TYR A 62 -12.51 -24.56 3.41
N LYS A 63 -11.72 -23.52 3.11
CA LYS A 63 -11.06 -23.32 1.81
C LYS A 63 -12.04 -23.37 0.63
N THR A 64 -13.31 -23.04 0.86
CA THR A 64 -14.39 -23.05 -0.16
C THR A 64 -14.89 -21.63 -0.40
N ARG A 65 -15.31 -21.35 -1.64
CA ARG A 65 -15.91 -20.06 -2.00
C ARG A 65 -17.37 -19.89 -1.55
N SER A 66 -18.04 -20.96 -1.12
CA SER A 66 -19.44 -20.90 -0.72
C SER A 66 -19.60 -20.44 0.73
N SER A 67 -20.21 -19.28 0.91
CA SER A 67 -20.51 -18.71 2.23
C SER A 67 -21.86 -19.12 2.82
N SER A 68 -22.67 -19.89 2.08
CA SER A 68 -24.05 -20.24 2.46
C SER A 68 -24.11 -21.02 3.78
N THR A 69 -23.26 -22.02 3.94
CA THR A 69 -23.17 -22.83 5.16
C THR A 69 -22.83 -22.00 6.39
N VAL A 70 -21.84 -21.10 6.28
CA VAL A 70 -21.45 -20.23 7.40
C VAL A 70 -22.58 -19.24 7.74
N ARG A 71 -23.25 -18.65 6.74
CA ARG A 71 -24.39 -17.75 6.96
C ARG A 71 -25.54 -18.43 7.69
N VAL A 72 -25.89 -19.65 7.29
CA VAL A 72 -26.95 -20.44 7.94
C VAL A 72 -26.57 -20.75 9.40
N TYR A 73 -25.33 -21.16 9.65
CA TYR A 73 -24.84 -21.42 11.01
C TYR A 73 -24.86 -20.17 11.90
N LEU A 74 -24.50 -19.02 11.33
CA LEU A 74 -24.54 -17.75 12.07
C LEU A 74 -25.97 -17.30 12.37
N SER A 75 -26.86 -17.31 11.38
CA SER A 75 -28.24 -16.81 11.53
C SER A 75 -29.12 -17.73 12.39
N ASN A 76 -28.97 -19.03 12.27
CA ASN A 76 -29.78 -19.99 13.03
C ASN A 76 -29.19 -20.37 14.40
N GLY A 77 -27.93 -19.98 14.66
CA GLY A 77 -27.20 -20.30 15.88
C GLY A 77 -26.66 -19.07 16.60
N LEU A 78 -25.42 -18.69 16.29
CA LEU A 78 -24.66 -17.68 17.04
C LEU A 78 -25.40 -16.34 17.19
N TYR A 79 -26.08 -15.84 16.16
CA TYR A 79 -26.80 -14.56 16.28
C TYR A 79 -27.93 -14.64 17.30
N LYS A 80 -28.68 -15.75 17.31
CA LYS A 80 -29.76 -15.96 18.29
C LYS A 80 -29.23 -16.04 19.73
N TYR A 81 -28.10 -16.72 19.92
CA TYR A 81 -27.47 -16.80 21.26
C TYR A 81 -26.97 -15.43 21.74
N ILE A 82 -26.38 -14.64 20.84
CA ILE A 82 -25.95 -13.27 21.13
C ILE A 82 -27.17 -12.37 21.44
N GLU A 83 -28.26 -12.47 20.65
CA GLU A 83 -29.50 -11.73 20.88
C GLU A 83 -30.10 -12.04 22.25
N GLU A 84 -30.19 -13.32 22.60
CA GLU A 84 -30.74 -13.77 23.87
C GLU A 84 -29.88 -13.33 25.06
N MET A 85 -28.57 -13.52 24.96
CA MET A 85 -27.62 -13.09 25.99
C MET A 85 -27.71 -11.59 26.25
N LEU A 86 -27.64 -10.78 25.19
CA LEU A 86 -27.65 -9.32 25.30
C LEU A 86 -29.02 -8.76 25.72
N SER A 87 -30.12 -9.40 25.25
CA SER A 87 -31.46 -8.98 25.66
C SER A 87 -31.73 -9.26 27.15
N LYS A 88 -31.18 -10.35 27.69
CA LYS A 88 -31.22 -10.64 29.14
C LYS A 88 -30.42 -9.62 29.96
N GLN A 89 -29.25 -9.18 29.42
CA GLN A 89 -28.38 -8.22 30.13
C GLN A 89 -28.94 -6.77 30.10
N ALA A 90 -29.54 -6.36 28.98
CA ALA A 90 -30.01 -4.99 28.77
C ALA A 90 -31.48 -4.78 29.14
N SER A 91 -32.24 -5.83 29.45
CA SER A 91 -33.71 -5.80 29.65
C SER A 91 -34.49 -5.21 28.46
N GLU A 92 -33.87 -5.20 27.27
CA GLU A 92 -34.47 -4.73 26.01
C GLU A 92 -34.26 -5.77 24.91
N SER A 93 -35.19 -5.83 23.94
CA SER A 93 -35.07 -6.76 22.79
C SER A 93 -34.00 -6.28 21.81
N ILE A 94 -32.86 -6.96 21.80
CA ILE A 94 -31.75 -6.69 20.88
C ILE A 94 -31.78 -7.67 19.72
N LYS A 95 -31.66 -7.17 18.47
CA LYS A 95 -31.58 -8.00 17.26
C LYS A 95 -30.29 -7.79 16.48
N VAL A 96 -29.66 -8.90 16.08
CA VAL A 96 -28.46 -8.91 15.21
C VAL A 96 -28.92 -8.96 13.76
N LYS A 97 -28.99 -7.79 13.12
CA LYS A 97 -29.44 -7.69 11.71
C LYS A 97 -28.39 -8.15 10.70
N ASN A 98 -27.09 -8.01 11.02
CA ASN A 98 -25.97 -8.40 10.16
C ASN A 98 -24.72 -8.73 10.99
N TRP A 99 -23.75 -9.35 10.37
CA TRP A 99 -22.51 -9.81 11.01
C TRP A 99 -21.64 -8.65 11.56
N SER A 100 -21.61 -7.51 10.90
CA SER A 100 -20.80 -6.34 11.32
C SER A 100 -21.31 -5.73 12.63
N ARG A 101 -22.57 -5.90 12.94
CA ARG A 101 -23.18 -5.39 14.19
C ARG A 101 -22.80 -6.23 15.41
N VAL A 102 -22.37 -7.47 15.24
CA VAL A 102 -21.96 -8.36 16.34
C VAL A 102 -20.83 -7.74 17.16
N ILE A 103 -19.80 -7.21 16.50
CA ILE A 103 -18.66 -6.56 17.15
C ILE A 103 -19.13 -5.41 18.04
N GLN A 104 -19.93 -4.50 17.50
CA GLN A 104 -20.42 -3.31 18.20
C GLN A 104 -21.28 -3.68 19.41
N LEU A 105 -22.12 -4.69 19.28
CA LEU A 105 -22.99 -5.13 20.36
C LEU A 105 -22.21 -5.76 21.51
N LEU A 106 -21.25 -6.63 21.20
CA LEU A 106 -20.41 -7.28 22.20
C LEU A 106 -19.41 -6.31 22.85
N GLU A 107 -18.93 -5.30 22.12
CA GLU A 107 -18.10 -4.23 22.66
C GLU A 107 -18.88 -3.37 23.66
N LYS A 108 -20.12 -2.96 23.32
CA LYS A 108 -21.02 -2.23 24.24
C LYS A 108 -21.37 -3.03 25.49
N ALA A 109 -21.44 -4.35 25.37
CA ALA A 109 -21.69 -5.26 26.49
C ALA A 109 -20.44 -5.54 27.35
N GLY A 110 -19.29 -4.92 27.04
CA GLY A 110 -18.08 -4.99 27.85
C GLY A 110 -17.25 -6.27 27.68
N TYR A 111 -17.38 -6.97 26.53
CA TYR A 111 -16.57 -8.16 26.23
C TYR A 111 -15.25 -7.84 25.55
N LYS A 112 -15.00 -6.59 25.12
CA LYS A 112 -13.70 -6.15 24.63
C LYS A 112 -12.81 -5.83 25.81
N LYS A 113 -11.57 -6.32 25.82
CA LYS A 113 -10.60 -6.06 26.88
C LYS A 113 -10.27 -4.57 26.86
N ALA A 114 -10.57 -3.87 27.97
CA ALA A 114 -10.14 -2.50 28.15
C ALA A 114 -8.64 -2.52 28.48
N TRP A 115 -7.83 -2.06 27.58
CA TRP A 115 -6.43 -1.75 27.86
C TRP A 115 -6.40 -0.45 28.65
N LEU A 116 -6.21 -0.58 29.99
CA LEU A 116 -5.92 0.48 30.96
C LEU A 116 -6.88 1.69 30.90
N GLN A 117 -7.96 1.62 31.63
CA GLN A 117 -8.56 2.81 32.25
C GLN A 117 -7.58 3.27 33.36
N ILE A 118 -6.80 4.31 33.06
CA ILE A 118 -6.18 5.09 34.13
C ILE A 118 -7.30 5.84 34.80
N GLU A 119 -7.69 5.40 36.00
CA GLU A 119 -8.64 6.09 36.87
C GLU A 119 -8.13 7.52 37.12
N SER A 120 -8.84 8.50 36.58
CA SER A 120 -8.73 9.87 37.03
C SER A 120 -9.45 10.02 38.36
N ALA A 121 -8.73 9.77 39.43
CA ALA A 121 -9.20 10.16 40.77
C ALA A 121 -9.22 11.69 40.86
N THR A 122 -10.39 12.29 40.72
CA THR A 122 -10.66 13.66 41.16
C THR A 122 -10.59 13.72 42.70
N SER A 123 -9.55 14.33 43.21
CA SER A 123 -9.57 14.84 44.58
C SER A 123 -8.95 16.24 44.62
N THR A 124 -9.80 17.16 44.94
CA THR A 124 -9.54 18.54 45.31
C THR A 124 -8.46 18.64 46.41
N ARG A 125 -7.34 19.33 46.15
CA ARG A 125 -6.68 20.14 47.18
C ARG A 125 -5.81 21.24 46.59
N LYS A 126 -5.99 22.43 47.17
CA LYS A 126 -5.31 23.69 46.86
C LYS A 126 -3.85 23.70 47.36
N LYS A 127 -3.01 24.44 46.59
CA LYS A 127 -1.77 25.17 46.96
C LYS A 127 -0.58 24.41 47.46
N SER A 128 0.48 24.37 46.65
CA SER A 128 1.72 25.14 46.87
C SER A 128 2.67 24.92 45.68
N ALA A 129 3.30 26.00 45.26
CA ALA A 129 4.24 25.99 44.13
C ALA A 129 5.58 25.42 44.61
N GLU A 130 5.93 24.23 44.13
CA GLU A 130 7.30 23.72 44.09
C GLU A 130 7.60 23.29 42.64
N VAL A 131 8.69 23.80 42.14
CA VAL A 131 9.23 23.48 40.81
C VAL A 131 9.72 22.04 40.83
N LEU A 132 8.89 21.11 40.37
CA LEU A 132 9.27 19.72 40.12
C LEU A 132 9.87 19.57 38.73
N PRO A 133 10.89 18.70 38.56
CA PRO A 133 11.52 18.49 37.25
C PRO A 133 10.49 17.96 36.27
N LYS A 134 10.51 18.47 35.01
CA LYS A 134 9.64 18.03 33.91
C LYS A 134 9.72 16.52 33.75
N VAL A 135 8.74 15.79 34.25
CA VAL A 135 8.52 14.38 33.93
C VAL A 135 8.29 14.34 32.41
N LYS A 136 9.18 13.68 31.69
CA LYS A 136 8.98 13.42 30.24
C LYS A 136 7.69 12.60 30.10
N LYS A 137 6.63 13.22 29.57
CA LYS A 137 5.42 12.48 29.18
C LYS A 137 5.83 11.44 28.16
N VAL A 138 5.56 10.17 28.43
CA VAL A 138 5.74 9.11 27.43
C VAL A 138 4.69 9.37 26.34
N PRO A 139 5.10 9.51 25.07
CA PRO A 139 4.18 9.78 23.98
C PRO A 139 3.15 8.65 23.88
N ALA A 140 1.88 9.00 23.69
CA ALA A 140 0.85 8.03 23.39
C ALA A 140 1.07 7.49 21.97
N GLN A 141 1.21 6.17 21.83
CA GLN A 141 1.57 5.52 20.57
C GLN A 141 0.48 4.54 20.16
N ASP A 142 -0.06 4.73 18.96
CA ASP A 142 -0.97 3.79 18.30
C ASP A 142 -0.37 3.40 16.94
N TRP A 143 0.29 2.25 16.92
CA TRP A 143 0.97 1.73 15.72
C TRP A 143 0.03 1.01 14.77
N GLY A 144 -1.24 0.75 15.15
CA GLY A 144 -2.21 0.10 14.29
C GLY A 144 -1.66 -1.15 13.61
N GLU A 145 -1.62 -1.14 12.27
CA GLU A 145 -1.13 -2.23 11.42
C GLU A 145 0.32 -2.01 10.93
N ALA A 146 1.13 -1.22 11.65
CA ALA A 146 2.52 -0.97 11.27
C ALA A 146 3.32 -2.28 11.21
N THR A 147 4.11 -2.44 10.14
CA THR A 147 4.95 -3.63 9.96
C THR A 147 6.18 -3.57 10.84
N ASP A 148 6.74 -4.73 11.21
CA ASP A 148 8.02 -4.79 11.88
C ASP A 148 9.16 -4.22 11.00
N ALA A 149 9.91 -3.26 11.54
CA ALA A 149 11.07 -2.63 10.91
C ALA A 149 12.39 -2.98 11.62
N SER A 150 12.44 -4.07 12.39
CA SER A 150 13.65 -4.55 13.08
C SER A 150 14.79 -4.83 12.08
N ILE A 151 14.44 -5.41 10.92
CA ILE A 151 15.38 -5.65 9.82
C ILE A 151 15.25 -4.49 8.82
N PHE A 152 16.22 -3.57 8.85
CA PHE A 152 16.24 -2.39 8.00
C PHE A 152 17.65 -2.15 7.44
N TYR A 153 17.76 -2.00 6.12
CA TYR A 153 19.04 -1.85 5.44
C TYR A 153 19.26 -0.43 4.92
N GLY A 154 20.36 0.19 5.31
CA GLY A 154 20.84 1.46 4.77
C GLY A 154 19.91 2.65 5.04
N ARG A 155 19.75 3.53 4.04
CA ARG A 155 18.86 4.71 4.09
C ARG A 155 19.21 5.75 5.16
N THR A 156 20.42 5.71 5.70
CA THR A 156 20.82 6.62 6.79
C THR A 156 20.77 8.09 6.36
N LYS A 157 21.14 8.38 5.12
CA LYS A 157 21.11 9.74 4.56
C LYS A 157 19.68 10.25 4.45
N GLU A 158 18.80 9.43 3.87
CA GLU A 158 17.39 9.76 3.68
C GLU A 158 16.67 9.90 5.03
N LEU A 159 16.91 9.00 5.99
CA LEU A 159 16.36 9.11 7.34
C LEU A 159 16.80 10.42 8.02
N ASN A 160 18.08 10.75 7.97
CA ASN A 160 18.60 11.99 8.57
C ASN A 160 18.02 13.23 7.90
N GLN A 161 17.84 13.21 6.57
CA GLN A 161 17.22 14.30 5.83
C GLN A 161 15.77 14.51 6.26
N VAL A 162 14.96 13.45 6.33
CA VAL A 162 13.56 13.58 6.74
C VAL A 162 13.43 13.95 8.21
N LYS A 163 14.30 13.41 9.08
CA LYS A 163 14.38 13.85 10.49
C LYS A 163 14.66 15.35 10.60
N LYS A 164 15.61 15.87 9.82
CA LYS A 164 15.89 17.29 9.77
C LYS A 164 14.67 18.11 9.35
N TRP A 165 13.95 17.67 8.32
CA TRP A 165 12.72 18.32 7.86
C TRP A 165 11.66 18.39 8.96
N ILE A 166 11.42 17.28 9.65
CA ILE A 166 10.38 17.18 10.68
C ILE A 166 10.74 17.92 11.96
N LEU A 167 11.98 17.75 12.43
CA LEU A 167 12.40 18.24 13.76
C LEU A 167 12.95 19.66 13.76
N GLN A 168 13.66 20.07 12.68
CA GLN A 168 14.34 21.34 12.61
C GLN A 168 13.62 22.34 11.69
N GLU A 169 13.17 21.88 10.52
CA GLU A 169 12.50 22.73 9.52
C GLU A 169 10.97 22.78 9.72
N GLN A 170 10.43 22.03 10.67
CA GLN A 170 9.00 21.99 11.02
C GLN A 170 8.09 21.73 9.81
N VAL A 171 8.52 20.81 8.93
CA VAL A 171 7.74 20.39 7.78
C VAL A 171 6.47 19.72 8.26
N ARG A 172 5.32 20.14 7.72
CA ARG A 172 3.98 19.68 8.12
C ARG A 172 3.53 18.43 7.40
N LEU A 173 4.02 18.24 6.18
CA LEU A 173 3.69 17.10 5.35
C LEU A 173 4.94 16.57 4.64
N VAL A 174 5.26 15.31 4.87
CA VAL A 174 6.30 14.58 4.14
C VAL A 174 5.66 13.48 3.32
N VAL A 175 5.91 13.45 2.01
CA VAL A 175 5.44 12.42 1.11
C VAL A 175 6.61 11.54 0.67
N LEU A 176 6.55 10.26 1.02
CA LEU A 176 7.49 9.24 0.57
C LEU A 176 6.98 8.61 -0.71
N LEU A 177 7.65 8.88 -1.81
CA LEU A 177 7.31 8.36 -3.13
C LEU A 177 8.27 7.26 -3.58
N GLY A 178 7.83 6.44 -4.52
CA GLY A 178 8.68 5.43 -5.16
C GLY A 178 7.93 4.18 -5.57
N MET A 179 8.59 3.36 -6.35
CA MET A 179 8.05 2.12 -6.91
C MET A 179 7.56 1.15 -5.81
N GLY A 180 6.67 0.22 -6.17
CA GLY A 180 6.29 -0.90 -5.32
C GLY A 180 7.50 -1.69 -4.83
N GLY A 181 7.51 -2.10 -3.57
CA GLY A 181 8.61 -2.87 -2.99
C GLY A 181 9.87 -2.09 -2.62
N ILE A 182 9.98 -0.78 -2.89
CA ILE A 182 11.18 0.03 -2.63
C ILE A 182 11.46 0.28 -1.12
N GLY A 183 10.52 -0.10 -0.24
CA GLY A 183 10.69 -0.01 1.21
C GLY A 183 10.11 1.24 1.86
N LYS A 184 9.10 1.90 1.26
CA LYS A 184 8.44 3.11 1.83
C LYS A 184 7.84 2.85 3.22
N THR A 185 7.06 1.79 3.35
CA THR A 185 6.40 1.39 4.61
C THR A 185 7.44 1.15 5.71
N THR A 186 8.46 0.32 5.46
CA THR A 186 9.51 0.03 6.45
C THR A 186 10.33 1.28 6.82
N PHE A 187 10.58 2.16 5.85
CA PHE A 187 11.23 3.45 6.08
C PHE A 187 10.40 4.35 6.99
N SER A 188 9.08 4.45 6.77
CA SER A 188 8.20 5.30 7.58
C SER A 188 8.05 4.78 9.01
N VAL A 189 8.01 3.45 9.21
CA VAL A 189 8.05 2.87 10.58
C VAL A 189 9.37 3.23 11.26
N LYS A 190 10.51 2.97 10.59
CA LYS A 190 11.85 3.27 11.15
C LYS A 190 12.04 4.74 11.48
N LEU A 191 11.53 5.63 10.63
CA LEU A 191 11.54 7.06 10.87
C LEU A 191 10.69 7.43 12.09
N ALA A 192 9.45 6.94 12.16
CA ALA A 192 8.54 7.22 13.27
C ALA A 192 9.12 6.73 14.61
N GLU A 193 9.72 5.53 14.65
CA GLU A 193 10.46 5.03 15.82
C GLU A 193 11.57 5.99 16.28
N GLN A 194 12.32 6.57 15.34
CA GLN A 194 13.44 7.45 15.65
C GLN A 194 13.04 8.85 16.11
N VAL A 195 11.84 9.31 15.76
CA VAL A 195 11.36 10.66 16.12
C VAL A 195 10.29 10.67 17.19
N LYS A 196 9.85 9.49 17.66
CA LYS A 196 8.70 9.33 18.56
C LYS A 196 8.75 10.20 19.81
N ASP A 197 9.91 10.36 20.43
CA ASP A 197 10.07 11.11 21.67
C ASP A 197 9.89 12.64 21.50
N ASN A 198 9.76 13.10 20.25
CA ASN A 198 9.54 14.51 19.90
C ASN A 198 8.06 14.86 19.68
N PHE A 199 7.15 13.88 19.82
CA PHE A 199 5.72 14.05 19.60
C PHE A 199 4.91 13.67 20.85
N ASP A 200 3.76 14.30 21.03
CA ASP A 200 2.81 13.92 22.09
C ASP A 200 2.04 12.64 21.71
N PHE A 201 1.76 12.48 20.41
CA PHE A 201 1.03 11.34 19.84
C PHE A 201 1.71 10.85 18.56
N ILE A 202 1.72 9.53 18.39
CA ILE A 202 2.07 8.88 17.11
C ILE A 202 0.91 7.99 16.73
N ILE A 203 0.40 8.16 15.51
CA ILE A 203 -0.75 7.42 15.02
C ILE A 203 -0.42 6.87 13.63
N TRP A 204 -0.50 5.55 13.49
CA TRP A 204 -0.30 4.84 12.23
C TRP A 204 -1.62 4.32 11.70
N ARG A 205 -1.88 4.52 10.39
CA ARG A 205 -3.02 3.90 9.69
C ARG A 205 -2.60 3.47 8.30
N SER A 206 -3.07 2.29 7.88
CA SER A 206 -2.89 1.79 6.52
C SER A 206 -4.15 2.05 5.69
N LEU A 207 -3.96 2.59 4.48
CA LEU A 207 -5.03 2.79 3.51
C LEU A 207 -5.13 1.62 2.51
N ARG A 208 -4.32 0.56 2.70
CA ARG A 208 -4.19 -0.57 1.77
C ARG A 208 -5.52 -1.26 1.43
N PHE A 209 -6.41 -1.38 2.41
CA PHE A 209 -7.72 -2.03 2.25
C PHE A 209 -8.85 -1.03 2.00
N VAL A 210 -8.50 0.16 1.54
CA VAL A 210 -9.44 1.22 1.14
C VAL A 210 -10.48 1.52 2.24
N PRO A 211 -10.06 1.78 3.49
CA PRO A 211 -11.00 2.13 4.57
C PRO A 211 -11.67 3.48 4.26
N SER A 212 -12.96 3.62 4.58
CA SER A 212 -13.66 4.87 4.30
C SER A 212 -13.04 6.06 5.05
N PRO A 213 -13.08 7.28 4.48
CA PRO A 213 -12.54 8.48 5.14
C PRO A 213 -13.13 8.72 6.52
N GLN A 214 -14.43 8.50 6.69
CA GLN A 214 -15.11 8.62 8.00
C GLN A 214 -14.49 7.70 9.05
N VAL A 215 -14.22 6.44 8.69
CA VAL A 215 -13.59 5.47 9.61
C VAL A 215 -12.21 5.95 10.04
N ILE A 216 -11.38 6.37 9.09
CA ILE A 216 -10.01 6.83 9.39
C ILE A 216 -10.04 8.09 10.26
N PHE A 217 -10.79 9.14 9.86
CA PHE A 217 -10.82 10.39 10.63
C PHE A 217 -11.41 10.20 12.02
N THR A 218 -12.44 9.34 12.17
CA THR A 218 -12.98 9.00 13.49
C THR A 218 -11.94 8.28 14.35
N GLN A 219 -11.25 7.28 13.82
CA GLN A 219 -10.19 6.58 14.56
C GLN A 219 -9.04 7.50 14.98
N LEU A 220 -8.64 8.46 14.12
CA LEU A 220 -7.62 9.44 14.47
C LEU A 220 -8.07 10.32 15.64
N LEU A 221 -9.32 10.78 15.64
CA LEU A 221 -9.88 11.59 16.73
C LEU A 221 -10.08 10.80 18.02
N GLU A 222 -10.51 9.53 17.94
CA GLU A 222 -10.64 8.63 19.10
C GLU A 222 -9.31 8.45 19.84
N VAL A 223 -8.21 8.22 19.12
CA VAL A 223 -6.87 8.13 19.72
C VAL A 223 -6.47 9.41 20.43
N LEU A 224 -6.90 10.56 19.90
CA LEU A 224 -6.66 11.88 20.50
C LEU A 224 -7.63 12.21 21.66
N SER A 225 -8.43 11.23 22.12
CA SER A 225 -9.40 11.34 23.21
C SER A 225 -10.49 12.40 22.96
N ILE A 226 -10.81 12.69 21.71
CA ILE A 226 -11.90 13.57 21.34
C ILE A 226 -13.14 12.73 21.10
N GLN A 227 -14.12 12.89 21.99
CA GLN A 227 -15.45 12.31 21.80
C GLN A 227 -16.14 13.06 20.67
N THR A 228 -16.17 12.47 19.48
CA THR A 228 -17.04 12.94 18.41
C THR A 228 -18.47 12.51 18.74
N PRO A 229 -19.44 13.42 18.79
CA PRO A 229 -20.83 13.03 18.94
C PRO A 229 -21.20 12.04 17.83
N ILE A 230 -21.76 10.89 18.18
CA ILE A 230 -22.12 9.78 17.28
C ILE A 230 -23.03 10.22 16.09
N LYS A 231 -23.51 11.45 16.12
CA LYS A 231 -24.39 12.05 15.09
C LYS A 231 -23.68 12.89 14.03
N GLU A 232 -22.39 13.20 14.16
CA GLU A 232 -21.69 14.00 13.16
C GLU A 232 -21.23 13.12 11.99
N GLN A 233 -22.10 12.95 11.01
CA GLN A 233 -21.79 12.30 9.73
C GLN A 233 -21.03 13.22 8.76
N ASN A 234 -20.75 14.46 9.15
CA ASN A 234 -20.10 15.42 8.26
C ASN A 234 -18.58 15.29 8.33
N ILE A 235 -17.99 14.79 7.26
CA ILE A 235 -16.54 14.57 7.11
C ILE A 235 -15.77 15.88 7.29
N SER A 236 -16.24 17.00 6.76
CA SER A 236 -15.54 18.29 6.87
C SER A 236 -15.45 18.79 8.32
N LEU A 237 -16.41 18.43 9.20
CA LEU A 237 -16.32 18.69 10.64
C LEU A 237 -15.27 17.81 11.31
N LEU A 238 -15.16 16.51 10.93
CA LEU A 238 -14.11 15.63 11.43
C LEU A 238 -12.72 16.16 11.05
N ILE A 239 -12.54 16.60 9.81
CA ILE A 239 -11.29 17.21 9.34
C ILE A 239 -10.99 18.49 10.15
N SER A 240 -12.00 19.35 10.38
CA SER A 240 -11.83 20.59 11.15
C SER A 240 -11.41 20.32 12.59
N SER A 241 -12.01 19.32 13.23
CA SER A 241 -11.66 18.87 14.58
C SER A 241 -10.23 18.32 14.61
N LEU A 242 -9.83 17.51 13.61
CA LEU A 242 -8.48 16.97 13.51
C LEU A 242 -7.45 18.09 13.33
N ILE A 243 -7.70 19.06 12.44
CA ILE A 243 -6.82 20.23 12.27
C ILE A 243 -6.68 21.03 13.58
N SER A 244 -7.75 21.16 14.36
CA SER A 244 -7.68 21.80 15.67
C SER A 244 -6.75 21.05 16.64
N CYS A 245 -6.83 19.70 16.65
CA CYS A 245 -5.92 18.87 17.45
C CYS A 245 -4.47 19.03 17.04
N LEU A 246 -4.20 19.06 15.72
CA LEU A 246 -2.85 19.25 15.18
C LEU A 246 -2.23 20.60 15.57
N ARG A 247 -3.06 21.59 15.89
CA ARG A 247 -2.62 22.92 16.40
C ARG A 247 -2.34 22.89 17.91
N SER A 248 -3.10 22.12 18.67
CA SER A 248 -3.01 22.09 20.15
C SER A 248 -1.94 21.11 20.66
N SER A 249 -1.61 20.08 19.91
CA SER A 249 -0.65 19.04 20.28
C SER A 249 0.30 18.74 19.14
N ARG A 250 1.49 18.25 19.43
CA ARG A 250 2.46 17.84 18.43
C ARG A 250 2.25 16.37 18.07
N ILE A 251 1.62 16.12 16.94
CA ILE A 251 1.17 14.80 16.51
C ILE A 251 1.91 14.36 15.25
N LEU A 252 2.39 13.11 15.22
CA LEU A 252 2.86 12.46 14.01
C LEU A 252 1.77 11.48 13.54
N ILE A 253 1.17 11.77 12.38
CA ILE A 253 0.26 10.85 11.71
C ILE A 253 1.01 10.20 10.56
N VAL A 254 0.94 8.88 10.44
CA VAL A 254 1.45 8.13 9.30
C VAL A 254 0.27 7.49 8.57
N LEU A 255 0.07 7.86 7.31
CA LEU A 255 -0.88 7.23 6.40
C LEU A 255 -0.10 6.46 5.34
N ASP A 256 -0.14 5.14 5.45
CA ASP A 256 0.58 4.24 4.56
C ASP A 256 -0.31 3.76 3.41
N HIS A 257 0.26 3.50 2.23
CA HIS A 257 -0.43 3.06 1.02
C HIS A 257 -1.49 4.03 0.49
N CYS A 258 -1.18 5.32 0.42
CA CYS A 258 -2.11 6.33 -0.11
C CYS A 258 -2.52 6.06 -1.58
N ASP A 259 -1.66 5.41 -2.36
CA ASP A 259 -1.98 4.98 -3.74
C ASP A 259 -3.17 4.02 -3.83
N SER A 260 -3.55 3.33 -2.75
CA SER A 260 -4.72 2.43 -2.75
C SER A 260 -6.06 3.16 -2.85
N ILE A 261 -6.11 4.43 -2.44
CA ILE A 261 -7.31 5.27 -2.53
C ILE A 261 -7.28 6.21 -3.74
N LEU A 262 -6.28 6.05 -4.61
CA LEU A 262 -6.14 6.79 -5.86
C LEU A 262 -6.46 5.89 -7.05
N TYR A 263 -7.04 6.46 -8.07
CA TYR A 263 -7.30 5.77 -9.32
C TYR A 263 -7.06 6.69 -10.53
N SER A 264 -7.01 6.06 -11.69
CA SER A 264 -6.98 6.75 -12.97
C SER A 264 -7.99 6.08 -13.87
N GLU A 265 -8.98 6.81 -14.31
CA GLU A 265 -9.99 6.30 -15.22
C GLU A 265 -9.40 6.20 -16.63
N SER A 266 -9.27 4.99 -17.16
CA SER A 266 -8.99 4.78 -18.57
C SER A 266 -10.32 4.71 -19.32
N ASN A 267 -10.77 5.84 -19.86
CA ASN A 267 -12.07 5.97 -20.55
C ASN A 267 -12.12 5.29 -21.94
N CYS A 268 -11.24 4.38 -22.26
CA CYS A 268 -11.27 3.66 -23.54
C CYS A 268 -11.21 2.17 -23.32
N SER A 269 -12.25 1.44 -23.74
CA SER A 269 -12.19 -0.01 -23.80
C SER A 269 -11.06 -0.44 -24.73
N THR A 270 -10.32 -1.47 -24.33
CA THR A 270 -9.21 -2.04 -25.11
C THR A 270 -9.64 -2.50 -26.51
N GLU A 271 -10.92 -2.76 -26.72
CA GLU A 271 -11.51 -3.20 -27.98
C GLU A 271 -11.66 -2.05 -29.01
N GLU A 272 -12.09 -0.87 -28.59
CA GLU A 272 -12.18 0.31 -29.47
C GLU A 272 -10.80 0.77 -29.97
N TYR A 273 -9.77 0.61 -29.15
CA TYR A 273 -8.42 1.00 -29.54
C TYR A 273 -7.75 -0.01 -30.49
N SER A 274 -8.11 -1.29 -30.38
CA SER A 274 -7.64 -2.35 -31.31
C SER A 274 -8.19 -2.13 -32.71
N GLN A 275 -9.42 -1.66 -32.84
CA GLN A 275 -10.02 -1.29 -34.13
C GLN A 275 -9.38 -0.04 -34.76
N LEU A 276 -8.93 0.93 -33.95
CA LEU A 276 -8.22 2.13 -34.41
C LEU A 276 -6.83 1.86 -34.98
N LEU A 277 -6.16 0.79 -34.50
CA LEU A 277 -4.83 0.40 -35.00
C LEU A 277 -4.89 -0.48 -36.27
N SER A 278 -6.01 -1.15 -36.49
CA SER A 278 -6.18 -2.08 -37.63
C SER A 278 -6.74 -1.44 -38.90
N THR A 279 -7.31 -0.26 -38.83
CA THR A 279 -7.83 0.45 -40.01
C THR A 279 -6.79 1.42 -40.57
N ASN A 280 -5.99 0.93 -41.53
CA ASN A 280 -5.30 1.76 -42.53
C ASN A 280 -6.32 2.32 -43.51
N SER A 281 -7.08 3.34 -43.15
CA SER A 281 -7.78 4.17 -44.15
C SER A 281 -8.42 5.41 -43.51
N ASP A 282 -8.11 6.52 -44.04
CA ASP A 282 -8.76 7.82 -44.25
C ASP A 282 -10.09 8.15 -43.54
N ILE A 283 -10.29 7.76 -42.30
CA ILE A 283 -11.36 8.30 -41.47
C ILE A 283 -10.74 9.15 -40.36
N VAL A 284 -10.46 10.42 -40.73
CA VAL A 284 -10.31 11.52 -39.79
C VAL A 284 -11.71 11.80 -39.21
N GLY A 285 -12.23 10.87 -38.44
CA GLY A 285 -13.37 11.09 -37.55
C GLY A 285 -12.84 11.83 -36.32
N ASN A 286 -13.51 12.91 -35.96
CA ASN A 286 -13.24 13.71 -34.75
C ASN A 286 -13.31 12.84 -33.49
N PHE A 287 -12.25 12.10 -33.21
CA PHE A 287 -12.04 11.55 -31.86
C PHE A 287 -11.60 12.69 -30.95
N HIS A 288 -12.54 13.26 -30.22
CA HIS A 288 -12.23 13.98 -29.02
C HIS A 288 -11.59 12.98 -28.07
N LEU A 289 -10.23 12.91 -28.06
CA LEU A 289 -9.48 12.43 -26.91
C LEU A 289 -9.80 13.40 -25.76
N GLU A 290 -10.91 13.16 -25.09
CA GLU A 290 -11.18 13.76 -23.80
C GLU A 290 -9.95 13.49 -22.93
N GLY A 291 -9.42 14.48 -22.30
CA GLY A 291 -8.10 14.58 -21.68
C GLY A 291 -7.54 13.30 -21.05
N ILE A 292 -6.23 13.29 -20.79
CA ILE A 292 -5.59 12.17 -20.10
C ILE A 292 -6.19 12.07 -18.69
N PRO A 293 -6.61 10.87 -18.26
CA PRO A 293 -7.16 10.68 -16.91
C PRO A 293 -6.13 11.12 -15.87
N GLN A 294 -6.49 12.08 -15.05
CA GLN A 294 -5.67 12.57 -13.94
C GLN A 294 -5.65 11.54 -12.79
N ILE A 295 -4.61 11.58 -11.95
CA ILE A 295 -4.61 10.83 -10.69
C ILE A 295 -5.65 11.48 -9.79
N GLN A 296 -6.72 10.76 -9.50
CA GLN A 296 -7.87 11.22 -8.71
C GLN A 296 -8.08 10.30 -7.50
N TYR A 297 -8.84 10.77 -6.52
CA TYR A 297 -9.30 9.90 -5.44
C TYR A 297 -10.43 9.00 -5.94
N LEU A 298 -10.52 7.80 -5.38
CA LEU A 298 -11.69 6.95 -5.57
C LEU A 298 -12.95 7.74 -5.17
N PRO A 299 -14.10 7.53 -5.86
CA PRO A 299 -15.36 8.18 -5.50
C PRO A 299 -15.68 8.02 -4.00
N GLY A 300 -15.90 9.15 -3.32
CA GLY A 300 -16.12 9.20 -1.86
C GLY A 300 -14.85 9.28 -1.01
N TYR A 301 -13.65 9.38 -1.63
CA TYR A 301 -12.37 9.52 -0.92
C TYR A 301 -11.74 10.91 -1.08
N GLU A 302 -12.41 11.85 -1.70
CA GLU A 302 -11.98 13.22 -1.97
C GLU A 302 -11.63 13.98 -0.68
N ALA A 303 -12.24 13.57 0.43
CA ALA A 303 -11.97 14.11 1.76
C ALA A 303 -10.51 13.97 2.22
N PHE A 304 -9.77 12.97 1.70
CA PHE A 304 -8.33 12.89 1.96
C PHE A 304 -7.57 14.01 1.26
N GLY A 305 -7.99 14.42 0.05
CA GLY A 305 -7.43 15.57 -0.65
C GLY A 305 -7.67 16.88 0.12
N GLU A 306 -8.92 17.10 0.59
CA GLU A 306 -9.26 18.24 1.45
C GLU A 306 -8.40 18.25 2.72
N PHE A 307 -8.24 17.11 3.39
CA PHE A 307 -7.41 17.00 4.60
C PHE A 307 -5.95 17.33 4.32
N ILE A 308 -5.37 16.77 3.25
CA ILE A 308 -3.98 17.01 2.85
C ILE A 308 -3.76 18.50 2.55
N GLN A 309 -4.65 19.12 1.78
CA GLN A 309 -4.57 20.53 1.43
C GLN A 309 -4.63 21.41 2.69
N ARG A 310 -5.67 21.24 3.51
CA ARG A 310 -5.87 22.03 4.73
C ARG A 310 -4.73 21.85 5.73
N LEU A 311 -4.17 20.64 5.83
CA LEU A 311 -3.01 20.37 6.68
C LEU A 311 -1.76 21.09 6.17
N GLY A 312 -1.48 21.06 4.87
CA GLY A 312 -0.34 21.76 4.27
C GLY A 312 -0.42 23.28 4.44
N GLU A 313 -1.62 23.85 4.31
CA GLU A 313 -1.87 25.31 4.41
C GLU A 313 -1.98 25.81 5.86
N SER A 314 -2.46 24.98 6.80
CA SER A 314 -2.67 25.40 8.20
C SER A 314 -1.37 25.48 8.98
N GLN A 315 -1.26 26.46 9.88
CA GLN A 315 -0.12 26.57 10.80
C GLN A 315 -0.31 25.63 12.00
N HIS A 316 0.62 24.67 12.19
CA HIS A 316 0.67 23.73 13.31
C HIS A 316 2.08 23.14 13.48
N GLN A 317 2.32 22.41 14.59
CA GLN A 317 3.61 21.78 14.90
C GLN A 317 3.64 20.27 14.63
N SER A 318 2.53 19.71 14.16
CA SER A 318 2.36 18.31 13.84
C SER A 318 2.88 17.98 12.44
N CYS A 319 3.07 16.70 12.15
CA CYS A 319 3.51 16.23 10.84
C CYS A 319 2.63 15.07 10.35
N LEU A 320 2.24 15.13 9.08
CA LEU A 320 1.69 14.00 8.34
C LEU A 320 2.80 13.38 7.49
N LEU A 321 3.00 12.07 7.63
CA LEU A 321 3.88 11.27 6.78
C LEU A 321 3.01 10.39 5.88
N LEU A 322 3.06 10.61 4.58
CA LEU A 322 2.36 9.82 3.57
C LEU A 322 3.32 8.89 2.85
N THR A 323 2.93 7.64 2.63
CA THR A 323 3.61 6.79 1.65
C THR A 323 2.71 6.56 0.45
N SER A 324 3.26 6.63 -0.74
CA SER A 324 2.51 6.40 -1.97
C SER A 324 3.40 5.95 -3.13
N ARG A 325 2.85 5.20 -4.07
CA ARG A 325 3.47 4.95 -5.39
C ARG A 325 3.21 6.11 -6.34
N GLU A 326 2.11 6.81 -6.14
CA GLU A 326 1.62 7.89 -6.97
C GLU A 326 1.50 9.19 -6.15
N LYS A 327 1.88 10.31 -6.73
CA LYS A 327 1.83 11.62 -6.06
C LYS A 327 0.43 12.21 -6.20
N PRO A 328 -0.31 12.45 -5.09
CA PRO A 328 -1.59 13.14 -5.12
C PRO A 328 -1.48 14.54 -5.76
N GLN A 329 -2.57 15.01 -6.36
CA GLN A 329 -2.54 16.26 -7.12
C GLN A 329 -2.29 17.50 -6.25
N GLU A 330 -2.81 17.53 -5.02
CA GLU A 330 -2.68 18.65 -4.09
C GLU A 330 -1.22 18.91 -3.71
N ILE A 331 -0.41 17.85 -3.68
CA ILE A 331 1.00 17.93 -3.31
C ILE A 331 1.79 18.80 -4.27
N ALA A 332 1.46 18.75 -5.58
CA ALA A 332 2.20 19.50 -6.59
C ALA A 332 2.16 21.02 -6.37
N ALA A 333 1.04 21.53 -5.86
CA ALA A 333 0.88 22.96 -5.54
C ALA A 333 1.51 23.34 -4.20
N LEU A 334 1.60 22.42 -3.25
CA LEU A 334 2.03 22.68 -1.88
C LEU A 334 3.53 22.44 -1.65
N GLU A 335 4.19 21.61 -2.49
CA GLU A 335 5.59 21.25 -2.26
C GLU A 335 6.59 22.33 -2.67
N GLY A 336 7.70 22.41 -1.96
CA GLY A 336 8.82 23.26 -2.35
C GLY A 336 9.96 23.22 -1.35
N LYS A 337 11.16 23.62 -1.76
CA LYS A 337 12.38 23.55 -0.91
C LYS A 337 12.28 24.35 0.39
N THR A 338 11.48 25.39 0.40
CA THR A 338 11.27 26.28 1.56
C THR A 338 9.84 26.23 2.09
N LEU A 339 8.95 25.46 1.43
CA LEU A 339 7.55 25.31 1.84
C LEU A 339 7.38 24.18 2.89
N PRO A 340 6.26 24.17 3.63
CA PRO A 340 6.04 23.21 4.70
C PRO A 340 5.68 21.79 4.20
N VAL A 341 5.68 21.57 2.90
CA VAL A 341 5.42 20.26 2.27
C VAL A 341 6.66 19.84 1.48
N ARG A 342 7.10 18.60 1.72
CA ARG A 342 8.29 18.02 1.08
C ARG A 342 7.97 16.63 0.52
N CYS A 343 8.55 16.36 -0.64
CA CYS A 343 8.56 15.03 -1.21
C CYS A 343 9.96 14.42 -1.16
N LEU A 344 10.03 13.14 -0.79
CA LEU A 344 11.24 12.32 -0.91
C LEU A 344 10.92 11.13 -1.81
N LYS A 345 11.57 11.06 -2.97
CA LYS A 345 11.54 9.86 -3.81
C LYS A 345 12.61 8.88 -3.31
N LEU A 346 12.18 7.71 -2.84
CA LEU A 346 13.08 6.63 -2.48
C LEU A 346 13.54 5.91 -3.75
N THR A 347 14.85 5.80 -3.91
CA THR A 347 15.51 5.05 -4.98
C THR A 347 15.95 3.68 -4.49
N GLY A 348 16.56 2.85 -5.31
CA GLY A 348 17.07 1.54 -4.94
C GLY A 348 18.16 1.57 -3.86
N LEU A 349 18.39 0.43 -3.26
CA LEU A 349 19.51 0.19 -2.36
C LEU A 349 20.82 0.05 -3.14
N ASN A 350 21.94 0.35 -2.50
CA ASN A 350 23.25 0.18 -3.12
C ASN A 350 23.75 -1.27 -3.03
N GLN A 351 24.86 -1.57 -3.66
CA GLN A 351 25.49 -2.89 -3.72
C GLN A 351 25.71 -3.51 -2.33
N ARG A 352 26.27 -2.74 -1.36
CA ARG A 352 26.49 -3.23 0.01
C ARG A 352 25.22 -3.68 0.69
N GLN A 353 24.14 -2.92 0.54
CA GLN A 353 22.83 -3.22 1.12
C GLN A 353 22.16 -4.40 0.41
N THR A 354 22.34 -4.52 -0.90
CA THR A 354 21.93 -5.69 -1.68
C THR A 354 22.62 -6.95 -1.16
N SER A 355 23.94 -6.92 -0.96
CA SER A 355 24.69 -8.02 -0.38
C SER A 355 24.18 -8.41 1.01
N GLN A 356 23.86 -7.43 1.87
CA GLN A 356 23.25 -7.69 3.18
C GLN A 356 21.89 -8.39 3.09
N ILE A 357 21.04 -8.04 2.13
CA ILE A 357 19.76 -8.73 1.90
C ILE A 357 20.02 -10.18 1.46
N LEU A 358 20.95 -10.41 0.54
CA LEU A 358 21.31 -11.76 0.08
C LEU A 358 21.85 -12.61 1.25
N GLN A 359 22.74 -12.05 2.07
CA GLN A 359 23.24 -12.72 3.27
C GLN A 359 22.12 -13.07 4.26
N SER A 360 21.16 -12.16 4.49
CA SER A 360 20.00 -12.43 5.34
C SER A 360 19.07 -13.52 4.79
N LYS A 361 19.18 -13.83 3.52
CA LYS A 361 18.48 -14.91 2.83
C LYS A 361 19.26 -16.22 2.77
N GLY A 362 20.46 -16.29 3.39
CA GLY A 362 21.26 -17.51 3.52
C GLY A 362 22.36 -17.67 2.48
N PHE A 363 22.77 -16.59 1.82
CA PHE A 363 23.95 -16.61 0.93
C PHE A 363 25.19 -16.16 1.71
N ASP A 364 25.96 -17.11 2.24
CA ASP A 364 27.11 -16.82 3.13
C ASP A 364 28.27 -16.12 2.42
N ALA A 365 28.50 -16.43 1.14
CA ALA A 365 29.58 -15.87 0.33
C ALA A 365 29.04 -15.32 -0.99
N VAL A 366 28.64 -14.05 -0.99
CA VAL A 366 28.23 -13.32 -2.21
C VAL A 366 29.42 -12.56 -2.76
N LYS A 367 29.82 -12.84 -4.00
CA LYS A 367 30.87 -12.07 -4.68
C LYS A 367 30.39 -10.63 -4.92
N GLU A 368 31.32 -9.69 -4.88
CA GLU A 368 30.99 -8.27 -5.12
C GLU A 368 30.33 -8.06 -6.49
N GLU A 369 30.82 -8.74 -7.53
CA GLU A 369 30.27 -8.65 -8.86
C GLU A 369 28.85 -9.22 -8.97
N GLU A 370 28.56 -10.35 -8.32
CA GLU A 370 27.22 -10.94 -8.26
C GLU A 370 26.22 -10.00 -7.60
N SER A 371 26.59 -9.41 -6.46
CA SER A 371 25.73 -8.46 -5.75
C SER A 371 25.51 -7.17 -6.55
N LYS A 372 26.53 -6.73 -7.30
CA LYS A 372 26.44 -5.57 -8.19
C LYS A 372 25.50 -5.85 -9.36
N GLN A 373 25.64 -6.99 -10.02
CA GLN A 373 24.79 -7.37 -11.15
C GLN A 373 23.31 -7.50 -10.71
N ILE A 374 23.03 -8.16 -9.58
CA ILE A 374 21.67 -8.23 -9.04
C ILE A 374 21.14 -6.83 -8.71
N MET A 375 21.94 -5.98 -8.06
CA MET A 375 21.55 -4.60 -7.77
C MET A 375 21.20 -3.83 -9.05
N GLU A 376 22.02 -3.91 -10.08
CA GLU A 376 21.82 -3.21 -11.35
C GLU A 376 20.61 -3.74 -12.10
N GLN A 377 20.39 -5.07 -12.17
CA GLN A 377 19.24 -5.68 -12.84
C GLN A 377 17.91 -5.26 -12.20
N TYR A 378 17.85 -5.26 -10.86
CA TYR A 378 16.63 -4.96 -10.11
C TYR A 378 16.57 -3.55 -9.53
N ASP A 379 17.48 -2.66 -10.00
CA ASP A 379 17.58 -1.27 -9.55
C ASP A 379 17.62 -1.13 -8.02
N GLY A 380 18.26 -2.11 -7.34
CA GLY A 380 18.36 -2.14 -5.89
C GLY A 380 17.00 -2.21 -5.15
N ASN A 381 15.91 -2.66 -5.79
CA ASN A 381 14.60 -2.79 -5.16
C ASN A 381 14.60 -3.91 -4.11
N PRO A 382 14.41 -3.59 -2.80
CA PRO A 382 14.52 -4.58 -1.74
C PRO A 382 13.57 -5.77 -1.87
N LEU A 383 12.36 -5.55 -2.37
CA LEU A 383 11.38 -6.62 -2.56
C LEU A 383 11.84 -7.56 -3.69
N PHE A 384 12.24 -6.99 -4.82
CA PHE A 384 12.69 -7.80 -5.97
C PHE A 384 13.93 -8.61 -5.62
N ILE A 385 14.91 -8.00 -4.91
CA ILE A 385 16.11 -8.72 -4.45
C ILE A 385 15.74 -9.89 -3.53
N LYS A 386 14.77 -9.71 -2.60
CA LYS A 386 14.29 -10.78 -1.72
C LYS A 386 13.59 -11.90 -2.49
N LEU A 387 12.77 -11.56 -3.50
CA LEU A 387 12.10 -12.54 -4.37
C LEU A 387 13.09 -13.33 -5.20
N VAL A 388 14.06 -12.64 -5.80
CA VAL A 388 15.15 -13.26 -6.56
C VAL A 388 16.00 -14.18 -5.70
N ALA A 389 16.38 -13.74 -4.50
CA ALA A 389 17.11 -14.59 -3.56
C ALA A 389 16.36 -15.89 -3.26
N THR A 390 15.04 -15.83 -3.07
CA THR A 390 14.21 -17.02 -2.89
C THR A 390 14.23 -17.91 -4.14
N ALA A 391 14.04 -17.32 -5.32
CA ALA A 391 14.06 -18.08 -6.58
C ALA A 391 15.43 -18.71 -6.87
N ILE A 392 16.55 -18.07 -6.54
CA ILE A 392 17.89 -18.64 -6.67
C ILE A 392 18.03 -19.89 -5.78
N HIS A 393 17.51 -19.88 -4.57
CA HIS A 393 17.51 -21.08 -3.73
C HIS A 393 16.65 -22.20 -4.29
N GLU A 394 15.44 -21.89 -4.74
CA GLU A 394 14.46 -22.89 -5.16
C GLU A 394 14.77 -23.48 -6.54
N LEU A 395 15.22 -22.66 -7.50
CA LEU A 395 15.38 -23.07 -8.89
C LEU A 395 16.82 -23.36 -9.28
N PHE A 396 17.82 -22.76 -8.60
CA PHE A 396 19.23 -22.86 -8.94
C PHE A 396 20.08 -23.43 -7.78
N ALA A 397 19.45 -24.08 -6.80
CA ALA A 397 20.13 -24.67 -5.66
C ALA A 397 21.11 -23.71 -4.94
N GLY A 398 20.79 -22.42 -4.90
CA GLY A 398 21.60 -21.39 -4.27
C GLY A 398 22.75 -20.83 -5.13
N LYS A 399 22.87 -21.22 -6.41
CA LYS A 399 23.94 -20.76 -7.29
C LYS A 399 23.57 -19.48 -8.01
N ILE A 400 24.14 -18.37 -7.58
CA ILE A 400 23.87 -17.02 -8.13
C ILE A 400 24.37 -16.91 -9.57
N ASP A 401 25.54 -17.50 -9.88
CA ASP A 401 26.16 -17.47 -11.20
C ASP A 401 25.28 -18.16 -12.25
N GLU A 402 24.68 -19.32 -11.95
CA GLU A 402 23.75 -20.00 -12.86
C GLU A 402 22.47 -19.15 -13.10
N PHE A 403 21.97 -18.46 -12.09
CA PHE A 403 20.86 -17.54 -12.24
C PHE A 403 21.22 -16.33 -13.13
N LEU A 404 22.38 -15.71 -12.92
CA LEU A 404 22.81 -14.54 -13.67
C LEU A 404 23.08 -14.83 -15.18
N GLN A 405 23.24 -16.11 -15.54
CA GLN A 405 23.32 -16.54 -16.94
C GLN A 405 21.95 -16.57 -17.63
N GLN A 406 20.86 -16.51 -16.88
CA GLN A 406 19.51 -16.48 -17.45
C GLN A 406 19.26 -15.14 -18.14
N GLU A 407 18.59 -15.19 -19.29
CA GLU A 407 18.26 -13.99 -20.07
C GLU A 407 17.01 -13.27 -19.53
N THR A 408 16.19 -13.95 -18.70
CA THR A 408 14.92 -13.42 -18.15
C THR A 408 15.07 -13.08 -16.67
N VAL A 409 14.80 -11.84 -16.31
CA VAL A 409 14.85 -11.34 -14.92
C VAL A 409 13.45 -11.01 -14.35
N VAL A 410 12.41 -10.97 -15.20
CA VAL A 410 11.03 -10.64 -14.80
C VAL A 410 10.17 -11.90 -14.78
N PHE A 411 9.87 -12.41 -13.60
CA PHE A 411 9.06 -13.63 -13.41
C PHE A 411 8.27 -13.58 -12.10
N GLY A 412 7.29 -14.49 -11.96
CA GLY A 412 6.53 -14.70 -10.71
C GLY A 412 5.93 -13.42 -10.13
N ASP A 413 6.18 -13.21 -8.82
CA ASP A 413 5.65 -12.06 -8.07
C ASP A 413 6.22 -10.71 -8.50
N ILE A 414 7.43 -10.68 -9.09
CA ILE A 414 7.99 -9.46 -9.67
C ILE A 414 7.10 -9.00 -10.82
N ARG A 415 6.75 -9.92 -11.72
CA ARG A 415 5.85 -9.65 -12.85
C ARG A 415 4.48 -9.18 -12.36
N SER A 416 3.89 -9.89 -11.39
CA SER A 416 2.59 -9.54 -10.82
C SER A 416 2.57 -8.12 -10.23
N SER A 417 3.64 -7.73 -9.53
CA SER A 417 3.80 -6.38 -8.98
C SER A 417 3.91 -5.29 -10.04
N LEU A 418 4.56 -5.59 -11.16
CA LEU A 418 4.66 -4.68 -12.31
C LEU A 418 3.35 -4.60 -13.08
N ASP A 419 2.63 -5.74 -13.25
CA ASP A 419 1.29 -5.78 -13.86
C ASP A 419 0.30 -4.88 -13.11
N GLU A 420 0.30 -4.93 -11.77
CA GLU A 420 -0.57 -4.08 -10.94
C GLU A 420 -0.36 -2.59 -11.24
N GLN A 421 0.89 -2.14 -11.38
CA GLN A 421 1.21 -0.75 -11.67
C GLN A 421 0.92 -0.38 -13.13
N PHE A 422 1.28 -1.26 -14.07
CA PHE A 422 1.10 -1.03 -15.50
C PHE A 422 -0.37 -0.99 -15.93
N ASN A 423 -1.23 -1.81 -15.30
CA ASN A 423 -2.65 -1.85 -15.60
C ASN A 423 -3.38 -0.55 -15.23
N ARG A 424 -2.83 0.25 -14.33
CA ARG A 424 -3.36 1.57 -13.95
C ARG A 424 -3.06 2.68 -14.96
N LEU A 425 -2.21 2.41 -15.95
CA LEU A 425 -1.80 3.39 -16.95
C LEU A 425 -2.85 3.54 -18.04
N SER A 426 -3.05 4.78 -18.48
CA SER A 426 -3.82 5.09 -19.70
C SER A 426 -3.13 4.53 -20.94
N VAL A 427 -3.85 4.47 -22.03
CA VAL A 427 -3.32 3.99 -23.32
C VAL A 427 -2.10 4.80 -23.77
N LEU A 428 -2.17 6.12 -23.64
CA LEU A 428 -1.06 7.00 -24.04
C LEU A 428 0.17 6.83 -23.13
N GLU A 429 -0.04 6.70 -21.81
CA GLU A 429 1.05 6.39 -20.87
C GLU A 429 1.73 5.07 -21.23
N LYS A 430 0.95 4.01 -21.54
CA LYS A 430 1.50 2.71 -22.00
C LYS A 430 2.29 2.84 -23.30
N GLN A 431 1.81 3.62 -24.26
CA GLN A 431 2.54 3.88 -25.52
C GLN A 431 3.88 4.58 -25.26
N ILE A 432 3.89 5.61 -24.43
CA ILE A 432 5.12 6.31 -24.05
C ILE A 432 6.10 5.34 -23.36
N MET A 433 5.61 4.51 -22.43
CA MET A 433 6.43 3.50 -21.77
C MET A 433 7.07 2.52 -22.77
N TYR A 434 6.32 2.03 -23.76
CA TYR A 434 6.88 1.18 -24.82
C TYR A 434 7.92 1.92 -25.67
N LEU A 435 7.68 3.18 -26.02
CA LEU A 435 8.66 3.98 -26.75
C LEU A 435 9.96 4.17 -25.97
N LEU A 436 9.87 4.42 -24.66
CA LEU A 436 11.02 4.53 -23.76
C LEU A 436 11.77 3.19 -23.62
N ALA A 437 11.05 2.06 -23.62
CA ALA A 437 11.68 0.73 -23.52
C ALA A 437 12.49 0.37 -24.78
N LEU A 438 12.01 0.77 -25.95
CA LEU A 438 12.64 0.46 -27.23
C LEU A 438 13.78 1.42 -27.62
N ASN A 439 13.88 2.58 -26.97
CA ASN A 439 14.86 3.59 -27.37
C ASN A 439 15.74 3.99 -26.16
N ARG A 440 16.99 4.35 -26.45
CA ARG A 440 17.89 5.00 -25.48
C ARG A 440 17.72 6.51 -25.55
N ASP A 441 17.96 7.20 -24.44
CA ASP A 441 18.06 8.67 -24.36
C ASP A 441 16.91 9.40 -25.05
N PHE A 442 15.70 9.07 -24.64
CA PHE A 442 14.49 9.65 -25.19
C PHE A 442 14.14 10.91 -24.42
N ASP A 443 14.35 12.06 -25.05
CA ASP A 443 13.94 13.34 -24.52
C ASP A 443 12.48 13.69 -24.92
N LEU A 444 11.96 14.75 -24.31
CA LEU A 444 10.59 15.21 -24.58
C LEU A 444 10.36 15.57 -26.06
N GLN A 445 11.37 16.12 -26.72
CA GLN A 445 11.29 16.57 -28.10
C GLN A 445 11.18 15.39 -29.06
N LYS A 446 11.98 14.33 -28.80
CA LYS A 446 11.90 13.06 -29.56
C LYS A 446 10.57 12.36 -29.35
N LEU A 447 10.03 12.37 -28.10
CA LEU A 447 8.70 11.84 -27.80
C LEU A 447 7.61 12.57 -28.59
N GLN A 448 7.62 13.89 -28.54
CA GLN A 448 6.66 14.73 -29.25
C GLN A 448 6.73 14.52 -30.77
N ASN A 449 7.93 14.43 -31.34
CA ASN A 449 8.12 14.19 -32.78
C ASN A 449 7.58 12.83 -33.21
N LYS A 450 7.78 11.77 -32.40
CA LYS A 450 7.23 10.43 -32.71
C LYS A 450 5.71 10.33 -32.55
N LEU A 451 5.13 11.09 -31.63
CA LEU A 451 3.68 11.09 -31.36
C LEU A 451 2.92 12.18 -32.13
N ARG A 452 3.63 13.16 -32.71
CA ARG A 452 3.08 14.41 -33.30
C ARG A 452 1.96 14.21 -34.30
N LEU A 453 1.94 13.13 -35.05
CA LEU A 453 0.91 12.85 -36.07
C LEU A 453 -0.40 12.33 -35.45
N ARG A 454 -0.41 11.94 -34.17
CA ARG A 454 -1.55 11.27 -33.54
C ARG A 454 -2.00 11.92 -32.22
N VAL A 455 -1.14 12.67 -31.56
CA VAL A 455 -1.38 13.18 -30.20
C VAL A 455 -0.93 14.64 -30.09
N SER A 456 -1.73 15.46 -29.43
CA SER A 456 -1.35 16.85 -29.17
C SER A 456 -0.14 16.95 -28.23
N GLN A 457 0.62 18.04 -28.37
CA GLN A 457 1.77 18.31 -27.51
C GLN A 457 1.37 18.40 -26.02
N ARG A 458 0.20 18.97 -25.73
CA ARG A 458 -0.37 19.09 -24.38
C ARG A 458 -0.56 17.71 -23.75
N LEU A 459 -1.23 16.78 -24.44
CA LEU A 459 -1.49 15.42 -23.95
C LEU A 459 -0.18 14.63 -23.71
N THR A 460 0.83 14.82 -24.59
CA THR A 460 2.15 14.20 -24.38
C THR A 460 2.82 14.71 -23.10
N LEU A 461 2.76 16.02 -22.85
CA LEU A 461 3.31 16.63 -21.62
C LEU A 461 2.60 16.09 -20.37
N GLU A 462 1.27 16.07 -20.38
CA GLU A 462 0.45 15.55 -19.27
C GLU A 462 0.75 14.07 -18.98
N ALA A 463 0.87 13.24 -20.03
CA ALA A 463 1.19 11.83 -19.87
C ALA A 463 2.59 11.60 -19.27
N VAL A 464 3.59 12.35 -19.71
CA VAL A 464 4.94 12.29 -19.17
C VAL A 464 4.96 12.73 -17.71
N GLU A 465 4.25 13.81 -17.38
CA GLU A 465 4.10 14.28 -15.99
C GLU A 465 3.47 13.20 -15.10
N LEU A 466 2.38 12.58 -15.56
CA LEU A 466 1.71 11.50 -14.82
C LEU A 466 2.63 10.30 -14.60
N LEU A 467 3.39 9.87 -15.60
CA LEU A 467 4.37 8.80 -15.46
C LEU A 467 5.45 9.12 -14.41
N GLN A 468 5.90 10.37 -14.34
CA GLN A 468 6.82 10.82 -13.28
C GLN A 468 6.14 10.82 -11.90
N ARG A 469 4.89 11.29 -11.80
CA ARG A 469 4.09 11.28 -10.57
C ARG A 469 3.81 9.86 -10.07
N ARG A 470 3.74 8.87 -10.98
CA ARG A 470 3.62 7.42 -10.68
C ARG A 470 4.96 6.77 -10.35
N SER A 471 6.05 7.51 -10.35
CA SER A 471 7.41 6.99 -10.08
C SER A 471 7.87 5.90 -11.06
N LEU A 472 7.33 5.85 -12.28
CA LEU A 472 7.64 4.84 -13.30
C LEU A 472 8.77 5.28 -14.24
N ILE A 473 8.98 6.59 -14.39
CA ILE A 473 10.08 7.14 -15.18
C ILE A 473 10.91 8.11 -14.34
N ASP A 474 12.20 8.15 -14.63
CA ASP A 474 13.13 9.11 -14.04
C ASP A 474 13.67 10.05 -15.08
N ARG A 475 13.87 11.31 -14.72
CA ARG A 475 14.53 12.28 -15.56
C ARG A 475 16.04 12.30 -15.24
N LYS A 476 16.87 11.97 -16.23
CA LYS A 476 18.33 12.08 -16.16
C LYS A 476 18.76 13.19 -17.12
N ALA A 477 19.19 14.33 -16.58
CA ALA A 477 19.50 15.53 -17.36
C ALA A 477 18.33 15.93 -18.29
N SER A 478 18.46 15.73 -19.61
CA SER A 478 17.42 16.03 -20.60
C SER A 478 16.60 14.82 -21.03
N SER A 479 16.98 13.59 -20.67
CA SER A 479 16.32 12.36 -21.09
C SER A 479 15.49 11.71 -19.99
N PHE A 480 14.55 10.86 -20.39
CA PHE A 480 13.79 9.98 -19.51
C PHE A 480 14.37 8.58 -19.54
N SER A 481 14.43 7.95 -18.38
CA SER A 481 14.95 6.59 -18.23
C SER A 481 13.98 5.68 -17.50
N LEU A 482 14.03 4.40 -17.86
CA LEU A 482 13.37 3.30 -17.17
C LEU A 482 14.38 2.50 -16.38
N THR A 483 13.95 1.85 -15.30
CA THR A 483 14.76 0.84 -14.63
C THR A 483 14.93 -0.39 -15.51
N PRO A 484 16.04 -1.15 -15.42
CA PRO A 484 16.27 -2.33 -16.26
C PRO A 484 15.14 -3.36 -16.19
N VAL A 485 14.67 -3.68 -14.98
CA VAL A 485 13.57 -4.62 -14.76
C VAL A 485 12.27 -4.17 -15.42
N LEU A 486 11.95 -2.88 -15.34
CA LEU A 486 10.74 -2.33 -15.98
C LEU A 486 10.87 -2.33 -17.51
N LYS A 487 12.05 -2.05 -18.01
CA LYS A 487 12.34 -2.10 -19.44
C LYS A 487 12.13 -3.51 -20.01
N GLU A 488 12.67 -4.54 -19.36
CA GLU A 488 12.47 -5.93 -19.76
C GLU A 488 10.99 -6.33 -19.71
N TYR A 489 10.29 -6.02 -18.62
CA TYR A 489 8.86 -6.24 -18.48
C TYR A 489 8.06 -5.66 -19.65
N LEU A 490 8.36 -4.43 -20.05
CA LEU A 490 7.65 -3.75 -21.15
C LEU A 490 7.94 -4.41 -22.50
N ILE A 491 9.16 -4.87 -22.71
CA ILE A 491 9.55 -5.58 -23.93
C ILE A 491 8.81 -6.92 -24.02
N GLU A 492 8.75 -7.70 -22.93
CA GLU A 492 7.96 -8.94 -22.88
C GLU A 492 6.49 -8.69 -23.14
N LYS A 493 5.90 -7.67 -22.52
CA LYS A 493 4.50 -7.27 -22.76
C LYS A 493 4.24 -6.89 -24.21
N LEU A 494 5.20 -6.23 -24.85
CA LEU A 494 5.08 -5.86 -26.26
C LEU A 494 5.13 -7.10 -27.16
N ILE A 495 6.00 -8.06 -26.85
CA ILE A 495 6.08 -9.35 -27.55
C ILE A 495 4.75 -10.12 -27.40
N GLU A 496 4.26 -10.28 -26.17
CA GLU A 496 2.98 -10.96 -25.91
C GLU A 496 1.81 -10.33 -26.63
N LYS A 497 1.75 -9.00 -26.67
CA LYS A 497 0.70 -8.27 -27.39
C LYS A 497 0.73 -8.58 -28.88
N ASN A 498 1.90 -8.58 -29.50
CA ASN A 498 2.05 -8.89 -30.93
C ASN A 498 1.72 -10.36 -31.24
N LEU A 499 2.03 -11.29 -30.33
CA LEU A 499 1.67 -12.70 -30.50
C LEU A 499 0.16 -12.96 -30.51
N LYS A 500 -0.61 -12.25 -29.66
CA LYS A 500 -2.08 -12.39 -29.62
C LYS A 500 -2.76 -11.95 -30.90
N PHE A 501 -2.20 -10.99 -31.62
CA PHE A 501 -2.76 -10.52 -32.90
C PHE A 501 -2.48 -11.45 -34.08
N SER A 502 -1.59 -12.42 -33.91
CA SER A 502 -1.09 -13.28 -35.00
C SER A 502 -1.63 -14.70 -34.97
N GLN A 503 -2.59 -15.03 -34.10
CA GLN A 503 -3.15 -16.40 -34.04
C GLN A 503 -3.96 -16.81 -35.26
N ASP A 504 -4.37 -15.90 -36.13
CA ASP A 504 -5.12 -16.20 -37.34
C ASP A 504 -4.23 -16.55 -38.57
N GLU A 505 -2.88 -16.39 -38.47
CA GLU A 505 -1.91 -16.75 -39.52
C GLU A 505 -0.75 -17.57 -38.97
N ALA A 506 -1.06 -18.72 -38.36
CA ALA A 506 -0.19 -19.45 -37.44
C ALA A 506 1.13 -20.01 -38.01
N SER A 507 1.39 -20.06 -39.31
CA SER A 507 2.60 -20.72 -39.85
C SER A 507 3.69 -19.77 -40.34
N SER A 508 3.38 -18.55 -40.73
CA SER A 508 4.37 -17.56 -41.19
C SER A 508 5.01 -16.76 -40.03
N LEU A 509 4.36 -16.70 -38.89
CA LEU A 509 4.65 -15.79 -37.78
C LEU A 509 5.57 -16.34 -36.69
N LEU A 510 5.65 -17.66 -36.53
CA LEU A 510 6.67 -18.27 -35.65
C LEU A 510 8.07 -17.87 -36.11
N PHE A 511 8.28 -17.76 -37.41
CA PHE A 511 9.56 -17.33 -37.99
C PHE A 511 9.84 -15.84 -37.74
N THR A 512 8.81 -15.01 -37.90
CA THR A 512 8.89 -13.55 -37.68
C THR A 512 9.08 -13.22 -36.20
N HIS A 513 8.42 -13.98 -35.33
CA HIS A 513 8.56 -13.84 -33.87
C HIS A 513 10.00 -14.14 -33.41
N THR A 514 10.58 -15.25 -33.86
CA THR A 514 11.95 -15.64 -33.50
C THR A 514 12.97 -14.62 -33.99
N ILE A 515 12.77 -14.06 -35.19
CA ILE A 515 13.61 -13.00 -35.74
C ILE A 515 13.45 -11.70 -34.95
N PHE A 516 12.21 -11.30 -34.62
CA PHE A 516 11.91 -10.09 -33.86
C PHE A 516 12.44 -10.18 -32.42
N GLU A 517 12.25 -11.32 -31.76
CA GLU A 517 12.81 -11.61 -30.45
C GLU A 517 14.36 -11.59 -30.48
N LYS A 518 14.96 -12.22 -31.47
CA LYS A 518 16.39 -12.23 -31.65
C LYS A 518 16.97 -10.86 -31.96
N GLN A 519 16.29 -10.05 -32.77
CA GLN A 519 16.68 -8.66 -33.06
C GLN A 519 16.53 -7.79 -31.81
N LEU A 520 15.45 -7.95 -31.03
CA LEU A 520 15.20 -7.23 -29.79
C LEU A 520 16.22 -7.60 -28.71
N LYS A 521 16.52 -8.92 -28.54
CA LYS A 521 17.55 -9.41 -27.63
C LYS A 521 18.96 -8.99 -28.06
N ASN A 522 19.27 -8.97 -29.35
CA ASN A 522 20.52 -8.44 -29.85
C ASN A 522 20.66 -6.93 -29.64
N HIS A 523 19.58 -6.18 -29.81
CA HIS A 523 19.56 -4.73 -29.52
C HIS A 523 19.80 -4.45 -28.04
N LEU A 524 19.30 -5.32 -27.16
CA LEU A 524 19.52 -5.28 -25.70
C LEU A 524 20.96 -5.70 -25.32
N LYS A 525 21.54 -6.72 -25.99
CA LYS A 525 22.95 -7.16 -25.78
C LYS A 525 23.95 -6.11 -26.21
N VAL A 526 23.79 -5.53 -27.40
CA VAL A 526 24.61 -4.41 -27.88
C VAL A 526 24.55 -3.22 -26.95
N ASN A 527 23.43 -3.07 -26.28
CA ASN A 527 23.18 -2.01 -25.31
C ASN A 527 23.84 -2.28 -23.95
N ARG A 528 24.11 -3.54 -23.57
CA ARG A 528 24.90 -3.88 -22.37
C ARG A 528 26.41 -3.67 -22.65
N LEU A 529 26.91 -4.11 -23.79
CA LEU A 529 28.35 -4.00 -24.18
C LEU A 529 28.83 -2.56 -24.37
N ASN A 530 27.95 -1.64 -24.83
CA ASN A 530 28.29 -0.21 -24.97
C ASN A 530 28.11 0.63 -23.70
N ALA A 531 27.71 0.03 -22.58
CA ALA A 531 27.74 0.68 -21.27
C ALA A 531 29.07 0.42 -20.51
N GLU A 532 29.92 -0.45 -21.04
CA GLU A 532 31.23 -0.79 -20.51
C GLU A 532 32.39 -0.08 -21.25
N LEU A 533 32.11 0.71 -22.29
CA LEU A 533 33.01 1.64 -22.97
C LEU A 533 32.58 3.09 -22.69
#